data_0bd64d6039e70601a44e85a11a44c2d9
#
_entry.id   0bd64d6039e70601a44e85a11a44c2d9
#
_cell.length_a   1.000
_cell.length_b   1.000
_cell.length_c   1.000
_cell.angle_alpha   90.00
_cell.angle_beta   90.00
_cell.angle_gamma   90.00
#
_symmetry.space_group_name_H-M   'P 1'
#
loop_
_entity.id
_entity.type
_entity.pdbx_description
1 polymer ?
#
loop_
_entity_poly.entity_id
_entity_poly.type
_entity_poly.pdbx_seq_one_letter_code
_entity_poly.pdbx_strand_id
1 'polypeptide(L)'
;MVTMSRANFERAVEEALGLIPDDLAELVDNVVVLVEDDSPPDEPDLLGLYDGTALTDRGSDWGYADLPDRIFIFMNPTLAACESEEEVRDEVAVTVIHEIAHHFGIDDERLHELGWD
;
A
#
# COMPACT_ATOMS: atom_id res chain seq x y z
N MET A 1 21.19 3.50 -2.09
CA MET A 1 20.25 4.07 -1.13
C MET A 1 20.06 5.57 -1.38
N VAL A 2 18.83 5.99 -1.56
CA VAL A 2 18.50 7.39 -1.81
C VAL A 2 18.05 8.05 -0.50
N THR A 3 18.19 9.37 -0.41
CA THR A 3 17.72 10.17 0.71
C THR A 3 16.52 11.00 0.27
N MET A 4 15.47 11.04 1.08
CA MET A 4 14.27 11.79 0.78
C MET A 4 13.63 12.24 2.09
N SER A 5 13.09 13.46 2.14
CA SER A 5 12.39 13.92 3.33
C SER A 5 11.07 13.16 3.50
N ARG A 6 10.62 13.08 4.75
CA ARG A 6 9.32 12.44 5.03
C ARG A 6 8.18 13.14 4.28
N ALA A 7 8.20 14.46 4.22
CA ALA A 7 7.18 15.23 3.51
C ALA A 7 7.12 14.87 2.03
N ASN A 8 8.28 14.71 1.39
CA ASN A 8 8.33 14.32 -0.01
C ASN A 8 7.90 12.89 -0.21
N PHE A 9 8.26 12.00 0.71
CA PHE A 9 7.82 10.60 0.66
C PHE A 9 6.29 10.51 0.80
N GLU A 10 5.72 11.23 1.75
CA GLU A 10 4.26 11.27 1.93
C GLU A 10 3.55 11.81 0.69
N ARG A 11 4.16 12.79 0.03
CA ARG A 11 3.61 13.31 -1.24
C ARG A 11 3.62 12.24 -2.32
N ALA A 12 4.68 11.43 -2.39
CA ALA A 12 4.74 10.33 -3.34
C ALA A 12 3.62 9.32 -3.09
N VAL A 13 3.30 9.05 -1.83
CA VAL A 13 2.19 8.18 -1.47
C VAL A 13 0.86 8.78 -1.93
N GLU A 14 0.64 10.08 -1.71
CA GLU A 14 -0.57 10.76 -2.16
C GLU A 14 -0.72 10.72 -3.68
N GLU A 15 0.37 10.94 -4.40
CA GLU A 15 0.36 10.84 -5.86
C GLU A 15 0.03 9.44 -6.33
N ALA A 16 0.57 8.43 -5.65
CA ALA A 16 0.27 7.03 -5.97
C ALA A 16 -1.21 6.71 -5.79
N LEU A 17 -1.81 7.23 -4.73
CA LEU A 17 -3.25 7.05 -4.50
C LEU A 17 -4.08 7.66 -5.61
N GLY A 18 -3.62 8.77 -6.19
CA GLY A 18 -4.27 9.42 -7.32
C GLY A 18 -4.19 8.65 -8.63
N LEU A 19 -3.31 7.63 -8.71
CA LEU A 19 -3.19 6.79 -9.90
C LEU A 19 -4.19 5.63 -9.92
N ILE A 20 -4.89 5.39 -8.82
CA ILE A 20 -5.89 4.32 -8.76
C ILE A 20 -7.06 4.70 -9.67
N PRO A 21 -7.51 3.81 -10.58
CA PRO A 21 -8.64 4.11 -11.43
C PRO A 21 -9.89 4.49 -10.64
N ASP A 22 -10.66 5.44 -11.14
CA ASP A 22 -11.82 5.97 -10.42
C ASP A 22 -12.83 4.91 -10.02
N ASP A 23 -13.09 3.94 -10.89
CA ASP A 23 -14.04 2.88 -10.60
C ASP A 23 -13.57 1.97 -9.47
N LEU A 24 -12.26 1.77 -9.33
CA LEU A 24 -11.70 1.03 -8.20
C LEU A 24 -11.62 1.91 -6.96
N ALA A 25 -11.29 3.19 -7.11
CA ALA A 25 -11.22 4.13 -5.98
C ALA A 25 -12.58 4.25 -5.27
N GLU A 26 -13.67 4.22 -6.03
CA GLU A 26 -15.02 4.26 -5.47
C GLU A 26 -15.35 3.03 -4.64
N LEU A 27 -14.71 1.90 -4.93
CA LEU A 27 -14.93 0.65 -4.21
C LEU A 27 -14.04 0.52 -2.97
N VAL A 28 -13.02 1.36 -2.83
CA VAL A 28 -12.19 1.39 -1.62
C VAL A 28 -13.02 1.96 -0.49
N ASP A 29 -13.27 1.15 0.52
CA ASP A 29 -14.15 1.49 1.61
C ASP A 29 -13.42 1.43 2.94
N ASN A 30 -13.42 2.56 3.66
CA ASN A 30 -12.92 2.63 5.02
C ASN A 30 -11.45 2.17 5.13
N VAL A 31 -10.58 2.72 4.27
CA VAL A 31 -9.15 2.40 4.25
C VAL A 31 -8.34 3.64 4.63
N VAL A 32 -7.37 3.45 5.51
CA VAL A 32 -6.43 4.49 5.92
C VAL A 32 -5.03 4.09 5.45
N VAL A 33 -4.32 5.00 4.80
CA VAL A 33 -2.94 4.77 4.36
C VAL A 33 -2.01 5.57 5.27
N LEU A 34 -1.08 4.86 5.90
CA LEU A 34 -0.16 5.42 6.88
C LEU A 34 1.29 5.20 6.44
N VAL A 35 2.13 6.21 6.66
CA VAL A 35 3.57 6.09 6.42
C VAL A 35 4.27 5.84 7.75
N GLU A 36 5.04 4.76 7.80
CA GLU A 36 5.86 4.42 8.96
C GLU A 36 7.33 4.44 8.54
N ASP A 37 8.21 4.74 9.49
CA ASP A 37 9.63 4.80 9.19
C ASP A 37 10.22 3.42 8.89
N ASP A 38 9.91 2.46 9.73
CA ASP A 38 10.53 1.14 9.65
C ASP A 38 9.49 0.03 9.54
N SER A 39 9.88 -1.04 8.83
CA SER A 39 9.09 -2.26 8.76
C SER A 39 9.24 -3.07 10.05
N PRO A 40 8.38 -4.10 10.27
CA PRO A 40 8.51 -4.97 11.45
C PRO A 40 9.90 -5.60 11.52
N PRO A 41 10.44 -5.81 12.74
CA PRO A 41 11.79 -6.37 12.90
C PRO A 41 11.97 -7.75 12.27
N ASP A 42 10.92 -8.54 12.19
CA ASP A 42 10.97 -9.86 11.59
C ASP A 42 10.86 -9.83 10.06
N GLU A 43 10.51 -8.67 9.48
CA GLU A 43 10.43 -8.49 8.03
C GLU A 43 11.07 -7.15 7.64
N PRO A 44 12.40 -7.02 7.78
CA PRO A 44 13.07 -5.72 7.62
C PRO A 44 13.06 -5.16 6.19
N ASP A 45 12.82 -5.99 5.19
CA ASP A 45 12.80 -5.56 3.79
C ASP A 45 11.39 -5.33 3.24
N LEU A 46 10.39 -5.42 4.10
CA LEU A 46 9.00 -5.24 3.69
C LEU A 46 8.74 -3.78 3.33
N LEU A 47 8.17 -3.53 2.16
CA LEU A 47 7.91 -2.17 1.68
C LEU A 47 6.53 -1.66 2.07
N GLY A 48 5.58 -2.56 2.28
CA GLY A 48 4.22 -2.20 2.68
C GLY A 48 3.50 -3.37 3.32
N LEU A 49 2.40 -3.07 3.99
CA LEU A 49 1.62 -4.09 4.69
C LEU A 49 0.14 -3.69 4.71
N TYR A 50 -0.72 -4.63 4.34
CA TYR A 50 -2.16 -4.48 4.49
C TYR A 50 -2.57 -5.11 5.81
N ASP A 51 -3.25 -4.34 6.66
CA ASP A 51 -3.74 -4.80 7.95
C ASP A 51 -5.24 -4.52 8.03
N GLY A 52 -6.03 -5.59 7.90
CA GLY A 52 -7.48 -5.46 7.91
C GLY A 52 -8.14 -6.73 7.38
N THR A 53 -9.43 -6.63 7.09
CA THR A 53 -10.20 -7.71 6.51
C THR A 53 -10.58 -7.36 5.08
N ALA A 54 -10.13 -8.15 4.12
CA ALA A 54 -10.46 -7.93 2.71
C ALA A 54 -11.97 -7.92 2.51
N LEU A 55 -12.44 -7.16 1.52
CA LEU A 55 -13.87 -7.06 1.24
C LEU A 55 -14.52 -8.41 0.98
N THR A 56 -13.79 -9.32 0.36
CA THR A 56 -14.30 -10.67 0.08
C THR A 56 -14.55 -11.49 1.34
N ASP A 57 -13.94 -11.10 2.46
CA ASP A 57 -14.00 -11.84 3.72
C ASP A 57 -14.92 -11.21 4.76
N ARG A 58 -15.62 -10.12 4.39
CA ARG A 58 -16.44 -9.36 5.34
C ARG A 58 -17.89 -9.81 5.49
N GLY A 59 -18.29 -10.81 4.75
CA GLY A 59 -19.69 -11.21 4.55
C GLY A 59 -20.57 -11.25 5.79
N SER A 60 -20.07 -11.72 6.93
CA SER A 60 -20.88 -11.89 8.13
C SER A 60 -20.30 -11.23 9.38
N ASP A 61 -19.20 -10.49 9.27
CA ASP A 61 -18.50 -9.93 10.42
C ASP A 61 -18.93 -8.48 10.69
N TRP A 62 -20.14 -8.34 11.10
CA TRP A 62 -20.75 -7.05 11.33
C TRP A 62 -20.11 -6.23 12.45
N GLY A 63 -19.31 -6.84 13.32
CA GLY A 63 -18.57 -6.13 14.35
C GLY A 63 -17.29 -5.46 13.86
N TYR A 64 -16.72 -5.92 12.75
CA TYR A 64 -15.46 -5.41 12.22
C TYR A 64 -15.64 -4.38 11.11
N ALA A 65 -16.85 -4.24 10.58
CA ALA A 65 -17.13 -3.34 9.47
C ALA A 65 -16.87 -1.86 9.81
N ASP A 66 -16.90 -1.52 11.10
CA ASP A 66 -16.71 -0.15 11.55
C ASP A 66 -15.26 0.25 11.74
N LEU A 67 -14.32 -0.71 11.72
CA LEU A 67 -12.90 -0.43 11.89
C LEU A 67 -12.25 -0.25 10.52
N PRO A 68 -11.46 0.83 10.32
CA PRO A 68 -10.80 1.03 9.05
C PRO A 68 -9.71 -0.02 8.82
N ASP A 69 -9.59 -0.46 7.58
CA ASP A 69 -8.43 -1.22 7.16
C ASP A 69 -7.26 -0.26 7.09
N ARG A 70 -6.07 -0.76 7.38
CA ARG A 70 -4.87 0.06 7.37
C ARG A 70 -3.87 -0.49 6.37
N ILE A 71 -3.29 0.43 5.61
CA ILE A 71 -2.19 0.10 4.72
C ILE A 71 -0.98 0.88 5.21
N PHE A 72 0.10 0.19 5.50
CA PHE A 72 1.35 0.80 5.93
C PHE A 72 2.32 0.82 4.76
N ILE A 73 2.96 1.97 4.56
CA ILE A 73 4.04 2.11 3.58
C ILE A 73 5.29 2.43 4.38
N PHE A 74 6.31 1.60 4.26
CA PHE A 74 7.53 1.70 5.07
C PHE A 74 8.59 2.51 4.33
N MET A 75 8.92 3.67 4.88
CA MET A 75 9.81 4.63 4.25
C MET A 75 11.25 4.13 4.11
N ASN A 76 11.88 3.73 5.23
CA ASN A 76 13.29 3.35 5.20
C ASN A 76 13.58 2.15 4.30
N PRO A 77 12.81 1.06 4.35
CA PRO A 77 13.02 -0.04 3.41
C PRO A 77 12.88 0.37 1.95
N THR A 78 11.90 1.24 1.64
CA THR A 78 11.71 1.72 0.28
C THR A 78 12.89 2.55 -0.20
N LEU A 79 13.39 3.46 0.64
CA LEU A 79 14.56 4.27 0.28
C LEU A 79 15.80 3.41 0.11
N ALA A 80 15.96 2.38 0.93
CA ALA A 80 17.10 1.47 0.83
C ALA A 80 17.08 0.67 -0.48
N ALA A 81 15.90 0.39 -1.02
CA ALA A 81 15.74 -0.38 -2.25
C ALA A 81 15.90 0.47 -3.52
N CYS A 82 15.94 1.79 -3.39
CA CYS A 82 15.95 2.70 -4.54
C CYS A 82 17.24 3.50 -4.61
N GLU A 83 17.59 3.94 -5.83
CA GLU A 83 18.79 4.73 -6.08
C GLU A 83 18.47 6.19 -6.42
N SER A 84 17.22 6.51 -6.71
CA SER A 84 16.79 7.86 -7.06
C SER A 84 15.39 8.14 -6.55
N GLU A 85 15.02 9.43 -6.45
CA GLU A 85 13.66 9.81 -6.06
C GLU A 85 12.62 9.32 -7.07
N GLU A 86 12.98 9.27 -8.35
CA GLU A 86 12.08 8.75 -9.37
C GLU A 86 11.77 7.28 -9.12
N GLU A 87 12.79 6.49 -8.78
CA GLU A 87 12.58 5.09 -8.42
C GLU A 87 11.71 4.95 -7.18
N VAL A 88 11.87 5.85 -6.20
CA VAL A 88 11.03 5.84 -5.01
C VAL A 88 9.56 6.03 -5.38
N ARG A 89 9.27 6.99 -6.26
CA ARG A 89 7.89 7.23 -6.69
C ARG A 89 7.30 6.02 -7.39
N ASP A 90 8.08 5.38 -8.25
CA ASP A 90 7.63 4.18 -8.96
C ASP A 90 7.38 3.03 -7.99
N GLU A 91 8.30 2.82 -7.04
CA GLU A 91 8.18 1.75 -6.07
C GLU A 91 7.02 1.97 -5.11
N VAL A 92 6.81 3.22 -4.68
CA VAL A 92 5.67 3.57 -3.84
C VAL A 92 4.35 3.30 -4.58
N ALA A 93 4.28 3.65 -5.86
CA ALA A 93 3.08 3.42 -6.66
C ALA A 93 2.76 1.92 -6.75
N VAL A 94 3.78 1.08 -7.00
CA VAL A 94 3.59 -0.36 -7.06
C VAL A 94 3.14 -0.90 -5.70
N THR A 95 3.77 -0.45 -4.61
CA THR A 95 3.45 -0.91 -3.27
C THR A 95 2.01 -0.54 -2.89
N VAL A 96 1.61 0.69 -3.15
CA VAL A 96 0.24 1.15 -2.84
C VAL A 96 -0.79 0.32 -3.61
N ILE A 97 -0.59 0.11 -4.90
CA ILE A 97 -1.51 -0.67 -5.72
C ILE A 97 -1.57 -2.12 -5.23
N HIS A 98 -0.43 -2.68 -4.88
CA HIS A 98 -0.34 -4.05 -4.37
C HIS A 98 -1.16 -4.22 -3.08
N GLU A 99 -1.02 -3.29 -2.14
CA GLU A 99 -1.74 -3.38 -0.86
C GLU A 99 -3.23 -3.05 -1.00
N ILE A 100 -3.58 -2.13 -1.89
CA ILE A 100 -4.99 -1.85 -2.21
C ILE A 100 -5.64 -3.11 -2.81
N ALA A 101 -4.91 -3.84 -3.65
CA ALA A 101 -5.43 -5.07 -4.23
C ALA A 101 -5.74 -6.11 -3.15
N HIS A 102 -4.93 -6.17 -2.09
CA HIS A 102 -5.23 -7.04 -0.96
C HIS A 102 -6.55 -6.68 -0.29
N HIS A 103 -6.89 -5.39 -0.22
CA HIS A 103 -8.17 -4.94 0.30
C HIS A 103 -9.34 -5.51 -0.51
N PHE A 104 -9.16 -5.69 -1.82
CA PHE A 104 -10.16 -6.31 -2.69
C PHE A 104 -10.13 -7.84 -2.66
N GLY A 105 -9.22 -8.44 -1.89
CA GLY A 105 -9.08 -9.88 -1.83
C GLY A 105 -8.32 -10.47 -3.01
N ILE A 106 -7.55 -9.65 -3.72
CA ILE A 106 -6.74 -10.10 -4.85
C ILE A 106 -5.37 -10.53 -4.32
N ASP A 107 -4.99 -11.78 -4.58
CA ASP A 107 -3.69 -12.29 -4.15
C ASP A 107 -2.58 -11.96 -5.16
N ASP A 108 -1.33 -12.27 -4.80
CA ASP A 108 -0.17 -11.95 -5.62
C ASP A 108 -0.20 -12.61 -6.99
N GLU A 109 -0.67 -13.85 -7.05
CA GLU A 109 -0.77 -14.58 -8.32
C GLU A 109 -1.74 -13.88 -9.27
N ARG A 110 -2.88 -13.44 -8.74
CA ARG A 110 -3.88 -12.74 -9.54
C ARG A 110 -3.39 -11.37 -9.97
N LEU A 111 -2.64 -10.67 -9.09
CA LEU A 111 -2.02 -9.39 -9.43
C LEU A 111 -1.08 -9.53 -10.62
N HIS A 112 -0.26 -10.57 -10.62
CA HIS A 112 0.65 -10.85 -11.71
C HIS A 112 -0.11 -11.08 -13.01
N GLU A 113 -1.20 -11.87 -12.97
CA GLU A 113 -2.04 -12.11 -14.14
C GLU A 113 -2.66 -10.83 -14.70
N LEU A 114 -3.01 -9.89 -13.79
CA LEU A 114 -3.61 -8.61 -14.18
C LEU A 114 -2.58 -7.57 -14.61
N GLY A 115 -1.29 -7.84 -14.41
CA GLY A 115 -0.24 -6.90 -14.74
C GLY A 115 -0.09 -5.76 -13.74
N TRP A 116 -0.51 -5.98 -12.51
CA TRP A 116 -0.49 -4.96 -11.45
C TRP A 116 0.65 -5.13 -10.45
N ASP A 117 1.54 -6.04 -10.66
CA ASP A 117 2.68 -6.26 -9.77
C ASP A 117 3.95 -5.52 -10.21
#